data_6624f0096700227642a71c9d2329914b
#
_entry.id   6624f0096700227642a71c9d2329914b
#
_cell.length_a   1.000
_cell.length_b   1.000
_cell.length_c   1.000
_cell.angle_alpha   90.00
_cell.angle_beta   90.00
_cell.angle_gamma   90.00
#
_symmetry.space_group_name_H-M   'P 1'
#
loop_
_entity.id
_entity.type
_entity.pdbx_description
1 polymer ?
#
loop_
_entity_poly.entity_id
_entity_poly.type
_entity_poly.pdbx_seq_one_letter_code
_entity_poly.pdbx_strand_id
1 'polypeptide(L)'
;GIFIGTSHCEPMMRNTNGEWKRDGVGEYDYVHNSAHVLSFWEQRVKEVAGLDNLYTLGMRGVHDGAMNGAKTIEEQKAVLTKVLKDQRDLLTKYVNKDVTQVPQVFIPYKEVLDVYHAGLQVPDEVTLMWCDDNYGYIRHFPTAEERARKGGNGVYYHISYWGRPHDYLWLGTAHPSLVYQQMSL
;
A
#
# COMPACT_ATOMS: atom_id res chain seq x y z
N GLY A 1 20.81 -4.02 9.97
CA GLY A 1 19.58 -3.31 10.33
C GLY A 1 18.35 -4.14 10.02
N ILE A 2 17.23 -3.74 10.57
CA ILE A 2 15.91 -4.33 10.26
C ILE A 2 15.08 -3.21 9.63
N PHE A 3 14.58 -3.43 8.40
CA PHE A 3 13.61 -2.55 7.80
C PHE A 3 12.20 -2.87 8.33
N ILE A 4 11.45 -1.83 8.66
CA ILE A 4 10.06 -1.95 9.08
C ILE A 4 9.17 -1.30 8.02
N GLY A 5 8.14 -2.03 7.60
CA GLY A 5 7.09 -1.54 6.70
C GLY A 5 5.71 -1.82 7.26
N THR A 6 4.69 -1.25 6.63
CA THR A 6 3.29 -1.43 6.99
C THR A 6 2.47 -1.97 5.82
N SER A 7 1.27 -2.45 6.10
CA SER A 7 0.39 -3.06 5.10
C SER A 7 -0.27 -2.00 4.18
N HIS A 8 -1.01 -2.51 3.18
CA HIS A 8 -1.75 -1.69 2.20
C HIS A 8 -2.79 -0.73 2.79
N CYS A 9 -3.28 -1.01 4.00
CA CYS A 9 -4.24 -0.16 4.70
C CYS A 9 -3.61 0.79 5.73
N GLU A 10 -2.28 0.80 5.83
CA GLU A 10 -1.51 1.59 6.80
C GLU A 10 -0.41 2.42 6.11
N PRO A 11 -0.77 3.30 5.17
CA PRO A 11 0.20 4.09 4.43
C PRO A 11 0.99 5.02 5.35
N MET A 12 2.23 5.31 4.94
CA MET A 12 3.13 6.26 5.64
C MET A 12 3.35 5.92 7.12
N MET A 13 3.42 4.62 7.44
CA MET A 13 3.65 4.11 8.79
C MET A 13 2.55 4.50 9.81
N ARG A 14 1.32 4.74 9.34
CA ARG A 14 0.17 5.14 10.17
C ARG A 14 -0.93 4.09 10.18
N ASN A 15 -1.37 3.70 11.37
CA ASN A 15 -2.54 2.85 11.56
C ASN A 15 -3.83 3.68 11.48
N THR A 16 -4.65 3.45 10.45
CA THR A 16 -5.88 4.20 10.26
C THR A 16 -7.01 3.78 11.21
N ASN A 17 -7.00 2.55 11.71
CA ASN A 17 -8.08 2.07 12.59
C ASN A 17 -8.00 2.64 14.01
N GLY A 18 -6.82 2.67 14.60
CA GLY A 18 -6.60 3.15 15.97
C GLY A 18 -6.14 4.61 16.03
N GLU A 19 -5.06 4.94 15.31
CA GLU A 19 -4.43 6.25 15.39
C GLU A 19 -5.31 7.37 14.77
N TRP A 20 -5.99 7.13 13.65
CA TRP A 20 -6.87 8.14 13.08
C TRP A 20 -8.02 8.51 14.03
N LYS A 21 -8.59 7.54 14.72
CA LYS A 21 -9.65 7.81 15.72
C LYS A 21 -9.16 8.65 16.89
N ARG A 22 -7.88 8.56 17.23
CA ARG A 22 -7.27 9.31 18.34
C ARG A 22 -6.73 10.66 17.89
N ASP A 23 -6.00 10.70 16.76
CA ASP A 23 -5.16 11.82 16.34
C ASP A 23 -5.69 12.49 15.06
N GLY A 24 -6.59 11.86 14.33
CA GLY A 24 -7.16 12.39 13.09
C GLY A 24 -8.21 13.48 13.33
N VAL A 25 -8.42 14.30 12.31
CA VAL A 25 -9.43 15.35 12.31
C VAL A 25 -10.41 15.14 11.16
N GLY A 26 -11.69 14.99 11.45
CA GLY A 26 -12.73 14.75 10.47
C GLY A 26 -12.66 13.35 9.84
N GLU A 27 -13.23 13.20 8.66
CA GLU A 27 -13.25 11.93 7.95
C GLU A 27 -11.89 11.60 7.33
N TYR A 28 -11.53 10.31 7.30
CA TYR A 28 -10.37 9.81 6.55
C TYR A 28 -10.71 9.77 5.06
N ASP A 29 -10.69 10.94 4.44
CA ASP A 29 -11.15 11.21 3.08
C ASP A 29 -10.20 12.23 2.43
N TYR A 30 -9.52 11.79 1.36
CA TYR A 30 -8.54 12.65 0.68
C TYR A 30 -9.17 13.62 -0.33
N VAL A 31 -10.44 13.42 -0.69
CA VAL A 31 -11.18 14.34 -1.56
C VAL A 31 -11.57 15.60 -0.81
N HIS A 32 -12.16 15.45 0.38
CA HIS A 32 -12.75 16.55 1.13
C HIS A 32 -11.90 17.01 2.33
N ASN A 33 -10.95 16.16 2.78
CA ASN A 33 -10.17 16.39 4.00
C ASN A 33 -8.66 16.14 3.81
N SER A 34 -8.15 16.36 2.60
CA SER A 34 -6.75 16.03 2.25
C SER A 34 -5.71 16.71 3.15
N ALA A 35 -5.96 17.95 3.59
CA ALA A 35 -5.02 18.69 4.44
C ALA A 35 -4.77 18.01 5.80
N HIS A 36 -5.83 17.53 6.45
CA HIS A 36 -5.71 16.83 7.74
C HIS A 36 -5.11 15.43 7.58
N VAL A 37 -5.50 14.69 6.52
CA VAL A 37 -4.89 13.38 6.22
C VAL A 37 -3.41 13.54 5.92
N LEU A 38 -3.01 14.53 5.13
CA LEU A 38 -1.61 14.81 4.84
C LEU A 38 -0.82 15.19 6.11
N SER A 39 -1.39 16.05 6.97
CA SER A 39 -0.79 16.41 8.25
C SER A 39 -0.60 15.20 9.17
N PHE A 40 -1.56 14.27 9.18
CA PHE A 40 -1.48 13.02 9.94
C PHE A 40 -0.31 12.14 9.48
N TRP A 41 -0.09 12.01 8.17
CA TRP A 41 1.08 11.30 7.63
C TRP A 41 2.38 12.07 7.90
N GLU A 42 2.38 13.39 7.72
CA GLU A 42 3.56 14.24 7.93
C GLU A 42 4.13 14.09 9.35
N GLN A 43 3.28 14.05 10.36
CA GLN A 43 3.70 13.86 11.75
C GLN A 43 4.49 12.56 11.92
N ARG A 44 3.97 11.43 11.40
CA ARG A 44 4.65 10.14 11.50
C ARG A 44 5.96 10.11 10.70
N VAL A 45 5.96 10.65 9.48
CA VAL A 45 7.19 10.69 8.67
C VAL A 45 8.29 11.45 9.39
N LYS A 46 7.99 12.58 10.05
CA LYS A 46 8.97 13.31 10.89
C LYS A 46 9.52 12.46 12.04
N GLU A 47 8.64 11.71 12.72
CA GLU A 47 9.02 10.90 13.89
C GLU A 47 9.98 9.77 13.49
N VAL A 48 9.79 9.16 12.29
CA VAL A 48 10.51 7.95 11.87
C VAL A 48 11.56 8.18 10.79
N ALA A 49 11.78 9.42 10.36
CA ALA A 49 12.65 9.75 9.22
C ALA A 49 14.10 9.24 9.35
N GLY A 50 14.61 9.10 10.58
CA GLY A 50 15.97 8.60 10.86
C GLY A 50 16.08 7.08 11.01
N LEU A 51 15.00 6.34 10.76
CA LEU A 51 14.96 4.89 10.93
C LEU A 51 14.98 4.16 9.57
N ASP A 52 15.36 2.89 9.60
CA ASP A 52 15.33 2.01 8.42
C ASP A 52 13.89 1.59 8.11
N ASN A 53 13.21 2.35 7.27
CA ASN A 53 11.79 2.14 6.94
C ASN A 53 11.60 1.74 5.47
N LEU A 54 10.59 0.90 5.23
CA LEU A 54 9.97 0.69 3.92
C LEU A 54 8.59 1.38 3.93
N TYR A 55 8.48 2.49 3.22
CA TYR A 55 7.25 3.30 3.24
C TYR A 55 6.20 2.74 2.28
N THR A 56 5.06 2.34 2.84
CA THR A 56 3.89 1.97 2.04
C THR A 56 3.21 3.23 1.53
N LEU A 57 3.06 3.33 0.21
CA LEU A 57 2.39 4.42 -0.49
C LEU A 57 0.96 4.05 -0.88
N GLY A 58 0.20 5.07 -1.23
CA GLY A 58 -1.21 4.95 -1.60
C GLY A 58 -2.13 5.15 -0.40
N MET A 59 -3.39 4.83 -0.57
CA MET A 59 -4.37 4.77 0.52
C MET A 59 -5.57 3.93 0.12
N ARG A 60 -6.28 3.44 1.13
CA ARG A 60 -7.65 2.94 1.08
C ARG A 60 -8.50 3.72 2.09
N GLY A 61 -9.61 3.21 2.55
CA GLY A 61 -10.37 3.79 3.65
C GLY A 61 -9.76 3.49 5.02
N VAL A 62 -10.55 3.68 6.07
CA VAL A 62 -10.14 3.32 7.43
C VAL A 62 -9.98 1.80 7.51
N HIS A 63 -8.88 1.35 8.08
CA HIS A 63 -8.47 -0.04 8.15
C HIS A 63 -8.46 -0.68 6.73
N ASP A 64 -9.17 -1.77 6.51
CA ASP A 64 -9.29 -2.45 5.22
C ASP A 64 -10.56 -2.04 4.42
N GLY A 65 -11.15 -0.90 4.75
CA GLY A 65 -12.31 -0.34 4.06
C GLY A 65 -11.98 0.24 2.68
N ALA A 66 -12.99 0.39 1.83
CA ALA A 66 -12.84 1.10 0.56
C ALA A 66 -12.58 2.60 0.78
N MET A 67 -11.96 3.26 -0.21
CA MET A 67 -11.67 4.69 -0.18
C MET A 67 -12.95 5.52 -0.04
N ASN A 68 -12.94 6.48 0.88
CA ASN A 68 -14.02 7.46 1.02
C ASN A 68 -13.84 8.59 0.00
N GLY A 69 -14.98 9.23 -0.38
CA GLY A 69 -15.01 10.40 -1.22
C GLY A 69 -14.89 10.15 -2.73
N ALA A 70 -14.35 9.00 -3.15
CA ALA A 70 -14.20 8.60 -4.56
C ALA A 70 -14.93 7.28 -4.83
N LYS A 71 -15.90 7.30 -5.74
CA LYS A 71 -16.78 6.16 -6.02
C LYS A 71 -16.46 5.43 -7.31
N THR A 72 -15.98 6.16 -8.32
CA THR A 72 -15.62 5.59 -9.61
C THR A 72 -14.12 5.31 -9.70
N ILE A 73 -13.73 4.40 -10.59
CA ILE A 73 -12.32 4.08 -10.83
C ILE A 73 -11.54 5.33 -11.25
N GLU A 74 -12.14 6.20 -12.07
CA GLU A 74 -11.50 7.45 -12.52
C GLU A 74 -11.28 8.43 -11.37
N GLU A 75 -12.27 8.58 -10.47
CA GLU A 75 -12.13 9.40 -9.26
C GLU A 75 -11.04 8.83 -8.33
N GLN A 76 -11.05 7.52 -8.08
CA GLN A 76 -10.04 6.84 -7.26
C GLN A 76 -8.64 6.98 -7.87
N LYS A 77 -8.51 6.87 -9.20
CA LYS A 77 -7.24 7.09 -9.90
C LYS A 77 -6.73 8.51 -9.73
N ALA A 78 -7.60 9.50 -9.85
CA ALA A 78 -7.24 10.90 -9.64
C ALA A 78 -6.77 11.15 -8.20
N VAL A 79 -7.49 10.60 -7.21
CA VAL A 79 -7.12 10.69 -5.79
C VAL A 79 -5.78 10.00 -5.54
N LEU A 80 -5.59 8.76 -6.00
CA LEU A 80 -4.34 8.03 -5.78
C LEU A 80 -3.14 8.69 -6.47
N THR A 81 -3.34 9.29 -7.64
CA THR A 81 -2.28 10.07 -8.31
C THR A 81 -1.83 11.24 -7.43
N LYS A 82 -2.78 11.96 -6.83
CA LYS A 82 -2.47 13.06 -5.90
C LYS A 82 -1.83 12.53 -4.61
N VAL A 83 -2.36 11.45 -4.04
CA VAL A 83 -1.83 10.83 -2.82
C VAL A 83 -0.38 10.40 -3.00
N LEU A 84 -0.06 9.69 -4.07
CA LEU A 84 1.30 9.23 -4.37
C LEU A 84 2.26 10.42 -4.48
N LYS A 85 1.85 11.49 -5.15
CA LYS A 85 2.66 12.71 -5.25
C LYS A 85 2.89 13.33 -3.87
N ASP A 86 1.83 13.59 -3.11
CA ASP A 86 1.91 14.29 -1.83
C ASP A 86 2.70 13.48 -0.78
N GLN A 87 2.54 12.15 -0.76
CA GLN A 87 3.34 11.27 0.10
C GLN A 87 4.83 11.31 -0.26
N ARG A 88 5.17 11.30 -1.54
CA ARG A 88 6.57 11.40 -2.00
C ARG A 88 7.17 12.79 -1.73
N ASP A 89 6.36 13.84 -1.80
CA ASP A 89 6.79 15.18 -1.38
C ASP A 89 7.16 15.22 0.11
N LEU A 90 6.42 14.51 0.98
CA LEU A 90 6.78 14.34 2.38
C LEU A 90 8.10 13.57 2.55
N LEU A 91 8.28 12.48 1.81
CA LEU A 91 9.53 11.70 1.86
C LEU A 91 10.73 12.54 1.37
N THR A 92 10.55 13.31 0.31
CA THR A 92 11.57 14.25 -0.19
C THR A 92 11.95 15.29 0.86
N LYS A 93 10.95 15.80 1.56
CA LYS A 93 11.13 16.88 2.56
C LYS A 93 11.81 16.39 3.83
N TYR A 94 11.50 15.19 4.31
CA TYR A 94 11.88 14.75 5.66
C TYR A 94 12.84 13.57 5.70
N VAL A 95 12.88 12.73 4.67
CA VAL A 95 13.68 11.50 4.67
C VAL A 95 14.93 11.65 3.80
N ASN A 96 14.75 11.88 2.51
CA ASN A 96 15.86 12.07 1.57
C ASN A 96 15.45 12.98 0.41
N LYS A 97 16.26 14.01 0.12
CA LYS A 97 16.02 14.92 -1.00
C LYS A 97 15.93 14.21 -2.36
N ASP A 98 16.66 13.11 -2.52
CA ASP A 98 16.48 12.17 -3.61
C ASP A 98 15.53 11.06 -3.18
N VAL A 99 14.24 11.25 -3.44
CA VAL A 99 13.19 10.31 -3.06
C VAL A 99 13.33 8.94 -3.73
N THR A 100 14.12 8.83 -4.80
CA THR A 100 14.36 7.54 -5.47
C THR A 100 15.25 6.60 -4.64
N GLN A 101 15.96 7.14 -3.64
CA GLN A 101 16.77 6.38 -2.69
C GLN A 101 16.00 5.93 -1.44
N VAL A 102 14.77 6.41 -1.28
CA VAL A 102 13.91 6.01 -0.15
C VAL A 102 13.22 4.69 -0.51
N PRO A 103 13.32 3.65 0.35
CA PRO A 103 12.57 2.40 0.11
C PRO A 103 11.07 2.64 0.16
N GLN A 104 10.36 2.34 -0.93
CA GLN A 104 8.94 2.59 -1.12
C GLN A 104 8.26 1.36 -1.72
N VAL A 105 7.04 1.09 -1.29
CA VAL A 105 6.21 0.01 -1.82
C VAL A 105 4.80 0.49 -2.09
N PHE A 106 4.23 0.06 -3.20
CA PHE A 106 2.82 0.24 -3.54
C PHE A 106 2.15 -1.14 -3.62
N ILE A 107 1.04 -1.31 -2.92
CA ILE A 107 0.36 -2.60 -2.76
C ILE A 107 -1.04 -2.49 -3.38
N PRO A 108 -1.22 -2.85 -4.66
CA PRO A 108 -2.52 -2.78 -5.35
C PRO A 108 -3.43 -3.94 -4.90
N TYR A 109 -4.09 -3.78 -3.76
CA TYR A 109 -4.97 -4.77 -3.15
C TYR A 109 -6.44 -4.48 -3.45
N LYS A 110 -7.23 -5.50 -3.74
CA LYS A 110 -8.68 -5.43 -4.07
C LYS A 110 -8.95 -4.37 -5.16
N GLU A 111 -9.83 -3.40 -4.89
CA GLU A 111 -10.22 -2.34 -5.82
C GLU A 111 -9.06 -1.48 -6.31
N VAL A 112 -7.98 -1.38 -5.54
CA VAL A 112 -6.78 -0.63 -5.96
C VAL A 112 -6.09 -1.30 -7.14
N LEU A 113 -6.21 -2.62 -7.30
CA LEU A 113 -5.72 -3.33 -8.48
C LEU A 113 -6.47 -2.91 -9.73
N ASP A 114 -7.80 -2.73 -9.65
CA ASP A 114 -8.61 -2.25 -10.77
C ASP A 114 -8.21 -0.82 -11.17
N VAL A 115 -7.94 0.04 -10.18
CA VAL A 115 -7.44 1.40 -10.42
C VAL A 115 -6.04 1.38 -11.08
N TYR A 116 -5.17 0.45 -10.67
CA TYR A 116 -3.87 0.25 -11.29
C TYR A 116 -4.03 -0.18 -12.76
N HIS A 117 -4.88 -1.15 -13.05
CA HIS A 117 -5.18 -1.60 -14.41
C HIS A 117 -5.83 -0.50 -15.27
N ALA A 118 -6.56 0.43 -14.66
CA ALA A 118 -7.09 1.62 -15.34
C ALA A 118 -6.01 2.68 -15.65
N GLY A 119 -4.74 2.37 -15.43
CA GLY A 119 -3.59 3.19 -15.81
C GLY A 119 -3.10 4.16 -14.75
N LEU A 120 -3.27 3.84 -13.47
CA LEU A 120 -2.58 4.57 -12.40
C LEU A 120 -1.06 4.47 -12.59
N GLN A 121 -0.40 5.61 -12.67
CA GLN A 121 1.06 5.64 -12.82
C GLN A 121 1.72 5.56 -11.44
N VAL A 122 2.52 4.51 -11.25
CA VAL A 122 3.36 4.33 -10.06
C VAL A 122 4.82 4.59 -10.46
N PRO A 123 5.58 5.44 -9.77
CA PRO A 123 6.97 5.73 -10.11
C PRO A 123 7.83 4.48 -10.20
N ASP A 124 8.76 4.44 -11.17
CA ASP A 124 9.51 3.25 -11.57
C ASP A 124 10.35 2.62 -10.43
N GLU A 125 10.85 3.44 -9.51
CA GLU A 125 11.63 3.01 -8.35
C GLU A 125 10.81 2.48 -7.18
N VAL A 126 9.47 2.61 -7.22
CA VAL A 126 8.58 2.07 -6.18
C VAL A 126 8.36 0.58 -6.45
N THR A 127 8.59 -0.26 -5.45
CA THR A 127 8.31 -1.70 -5.53
C THR A 127 6.81 -1.93 -5.69
N LEU A 128 6.40 -2.72 -6.68
CA LEU A 128 5.03 -3.21 -6.80
C LEU A 128 4.88 -4.51 -6.02
N MET A 129 3.91 -4.55 -5.10
CA MET A 129 3.69 -5.74 -4.26
C MET A 129 2.32 -6.34 -4.58
N TRP A 130 2.32 -7.47 -5.25
CA TRP A 130 1.12 -8.16 -5.72
C TRP A 130 0.48 -8.98 -4.62
N CYS A 131 -0.84 -8.98 -4.58
CA CYS A 131 -1.60 -9.67 -3.55
C CYS A 131 -2.35 -10.88 -4.11
N ASP A 132 -2.55 -11.88 -3.25
CA ASP A 132 -3.55 -12.91 -3.50
C ASP A 132 -4.97 -12.40 -3.17
N ASP A 133 -5.98 -13.18 -3.54
CA ASP A 133 -7.39 -12.88 -3.41
C ASP A 133 -8.03 -13.39 -2.12
N ASN A 134 -7.27 -13.61 -1.07
CA ASN A 134 -7.67 -14.23 0.19
C ASN A 134 -8.05 -15.73 0.12
N TYR A 135 -7.96 -16.34 -1.07
CA TYR A 135 -8.09 -17.79 -1.29
C TYR A 135 -6.79 -18.42 -1.75
N GLY A 136 -5.71 -17.65 -1.76
CA GLY A 136 -4.39 -18.09 -2.16
C GLY A 136 -4.11 -17.95 -3.67
N TYR A 137 -4.90 -17.23 -4.43
CA TYR A 137 -4.67 -17.01 -5.86
C TYR A 137 -4.19 -15.59 -6.13
N ILE A 138 -2.97 -15.45 -6.63
CA ILE A 138 -2.44 -14.18 -7.11
C ILE A 138 -3.20 -13.79 -8.39
N ARG A 139 -3.82 -12.62 -8.40
CA ARG A 139 -4.69 -12.16 -9.49
C ARG A 139 -3.97 -11.38 -10.58
N HIS A 140 -2.74 -10.98 -10.31
CA HIS A 140 -1.88 -10.31 -11.26
C HIS A 140 -0.45 -10.83 -11.11
N PHE A 141 0.11 -11.34 -12.20
CA PHE A 141 1.54 -11.66 -12.30
C PHE A 141 2.25 -10.56 -13.08
N PRO A 142 3.46 -10.16 -12.66
CA PRO A 142 4.17 -9.07 -13.31
C PRO A 142 4.38 -9.32 -14.80
N THR A 143 4.01 -8.36 -15.63
CA THR A 143 4.34 -8.30 -17.05
C THR A 143 5.86 -8.17 -17.26
N ALA A 144 6.34 -8.30 -18.49
CA ALA A 144 7.75 -8.09 -18.79
C ALA A 144 8.21 -6.65 -18.44
N GLU A 145 7.34 -5.67 -18.67
CA GLU A 145 7.60 -4.26 -18.35
C GLU A 145 7.66 -4.04 -16.83
N GLU A 146 6.74 -4.62 -16.08
CA GLU A 146 6.71 -4.53 -14.63
C GLU A 146 7.91 -5.24 -13.99
N ARG A 147 8.38 -6.35 -14.59
CA ARG A 147 9.61 -7.03 -14.14
C ARG A 147 10.88 -6.20 -14.38
N ALA A 148 10.88 -5.34 -15.39
CA ALA A 148 12.00 -4.48 -15.73
C ALA A 148 12.10 -3.21 -14.87
N ARG A 149 11.11 -2.94 -13.98
CA ARG A 149 11.08 -1.75 -13.11
C ARG A 149 12.25 -1.75 -12.13
N LYS A 150 12.78 -0.56 -11.83
CA LYS A 150 13.88 -0.38 -10.85
C LYS A 150 13.47 -0.78 -9.44
N GLY A 151 12.23 -0.49 -9.05
CA GLY A 151 11.70 -0.85 -7.74
C GLY A 151 11.43 -2.34 -7.56
N GLY A 152 11.41 -3.10 -8.67
CA GLY A 152 11.13 -4.53 -8.65
C GLY A 152 9.72 -4.88 -8.23
N ASN A 153 9.53 -6.15 -7.87
CA ASN A 153 8.24 -6.72 -7.51
C ASN A 153 8.34 -7.53 -6.22
N GLY A 154 7.26 -7.58 -5.47
CA GLY A 154 7.12 -8.39 -4.27
C GLY A 154 5.76 -9.07 -4.21
N VAL A 155 5.56 -9.89 -3.20
CA VAL A 155 4.30 -10.63 -2.97
C VAL A 155 3.83 -10.39 -1.54
N TYR A 156 2.55 -10.05 -1.42
CA TYR A 156 1.79 -10.02 -0.17
C TYR A 156 0.80 -11.20 -0.19
N TYR A 157 1.07 -12.25 0.60
CA TYR A 157 0.37 -13.51 0.51
C TYR A 157 -0.30 -13.90 1.83
N HIS A 158 -1.58 -14.28 1.78
CA HIS A 158 -2.37 -14.71 2.93
C HIS A 158 -2.36 -16.23 3.08
N ILE A 159 -1.38 -16.78 3.78
CA ILE A 159 -1.23 -18.24 3.92
C ILE A 159 -2.27 -18.90 4.84
N SER A 160 -2.94 -18.12 5.70
CA SER A 160 -3.93 -18.60 6.67
C SER A 160 -5.35 -18.15 6.37
N TYR A 161 -5.61 -17.55 5.20
CA TYR A 161 -6.93 -17.12 4.79
C TYR A 161 -7.64 -18.18 3.94
N TRP A 162 -8.95 -18.21 4.12
CA TRP A 162 -9.89 -18.82 3.17
C TRP A 162 -11.12 -17.92 3.10
N GLY A 163 -10.99 -16.85 2.31
CA GLY A 163 -11.96 -15.77 2.20
C GLY A 163 -11.81 -14.68 3.27
N ARG A 164 -11.47 -15.03 4.49
CA ARG A 164 -11.20 -14.12 5.60
C ARG A 164 -10.28 -14.78 6.63
N PRO A 165 -9.67 -14.00 7.55
CA PRO A 165 -8.81 -14.54 8.60
C PRO A 165 -9.53 -15.57 9.46
N HIS A 166 -8.81 -16.63 9.84
CA HIS A 166 -9.24 -17.58 10.87
C HIS A 166 -8.57 -17.18 12.18
N ASP A 167 -9.35 -16.74 13.16
CA ASP A 167 -8.85 -16.27 14.45
C ASP A 167 -7.99 -17.34 15.14
N TYR A 168 -6.75 -16.96 15.46
CA TYR A 168 -5.77 -17.79 16.19
C TYR A 168 -5.47 -19.18 15.60
N LEU A 169 -5.88 -19.45 14.39
CA LEU A 169 -5.58 -20.69 13.70
C LEU A 169 -4.35 -20.50 12.80
N TRP A 170 -3.23 -21.09 13.18
CA TRP A 170 -2.01 -21.16 12.37
C TRP A 170 -2.12 -22.27 11.31
N LEU A 171 -3.26 -22.34 10.63
CA LEU A 171 -3.49 -23.29 9.58
C LEU A 171 -3.16 -22.66 8.23
N GLY A 172 -2.20 -23.23 7.54
CA GLY A 172 -1.97 -22.94 6.14
C GLY A 172 -3.17 -23.46 5.33
N THR A 173 -4.03 -22.55 4.86
CA THR A 173 -5.20 -22.92 4.04
C THR A 173 -4.84 -23.03 2.57
N ALA A 174 -3.75 -22.38 2.14
CA ALA A 174 -3.23 -22.50 0.79
C ALA A 174 -2.33 -23.74 0.69
N HIS A 175 -2.58 -24.61 -0.30
CA HIS A 175 -1.77 -25.81 -0.50
C HIS A 175 -0.32 -25.43 -0.87
N PRO A 176 0.70 -26.05 -0.27
CA PRO A 176 2.10 -25.67 -0.52
C PRO A 176 2.50 -25.71 -2.01
N SER A 177 1.96 -26.63 -2.80
CA SER A 177 2.26 -26.70 -4.24
C SER A 177 1.69 -25.52 -5.00
N LEU A 178 0.53 -24.97 -4.59
CA LEU A 178 -0.03 -23.74 -5.18
C LEU A 178 0.87 -22.54 -4.90
N VAL A 179 1.31 -22.40 -3.64
CA VAL A 179 2.25 -21.34 -3.24
C VAL A 179 3.54 -21.46 -4.04
N TYR A 180 4.13 -22.66 -4.08
CA TYR A 180 5.36 -22.92 -4.83
C TYR A 180 5.22 -22.55 -6.31
N GLN A 181 4.14 -22.98 -6.95
CA GLN A 181 3.90 -22.69 -8.38
C GLN A 181 3.80 -21.20 -8.63
N GLN A 182 3.03 -20.48 -7.82
CA GLN A 182 2.85 -19.04 -7.99
C GLN A 182 4.12 -18.23 -7.72
N MET A 183 4.95 -18.65 -6.76
CA MET A 183 6.22 -17.99 -6.46
C MET A 183 7.32 -18.31 -7.48
N SER A 184 7.10 -19.29 -8.36
CA SER A 184 8.06 -19.68 -9.42
C SER A 184 7.79 -18.98 -10.74
N LEU A 185 6.70 -18.21 -10.86
CA LEU A 185 6.31 -17.46 -12.06
C LEU A 185 6.89 -16.04 -12.03
#